data_9f691bc0e7618b1ccef75bbc6078cc2c
#
_entry.id   9f691bc0e7618b1ccef75bbc6078cc2c
#
_cell.length_a   1.000
_cell.length_b   1.000
_cell.length_c   1.000
_cell.angle_alpha   90.00
_cell.angle_beta   90.00
_cell.angle_gamma   90.00
#
_symmetry.space_group_name_H-M   'P 1'
#
loop_
_entity.id
_entity.type
_entity.pdbx_description
1 polymer ?
#
loop_
_entity_poly.entity_id
_entity_poly.type
_entity_poly.pdbx_seq_one_letter_code
_entity_poly.pdbx_strand_id
1 'polypeptide(L)'
;MGDAQRVTESDRLPDEWGRILDLLRRARGFTFTGYKHGVLERSVSRRMAVLGITSYTAYRQRLAAGPGECDLLLRALLIGTTSFFRDPSAWDYLRREVVPELLEESVPGREIRVWSAGCARGEEAYSLAILFAEAIGRGPVLPDVRIFATDVDPDALHVARSGLYPDKAVTAMPSRLRDTYLTPQGDQYRIRSGLRCSVVFGRHDIMRDVPLSGVDLLVCRNTLMYFDTTTQAGVLDGFRFALRGGGFLFLGRAETLAIYGHDTFVPVERRQRVYRRLPDGPAATEHRPAAARRRDRRR
;
A
#
# COMPACT_ATOMS: atom_id res chain seq x y z
N MET A 1 25.91 18.21 51.78
CA MET A 1 25.75 19.26 50.75
C MET A 1 25.51 18.52 49.46
N GLY A 2 24.32 18.69 48.96
CA GLY A 2 23.71 17.81 47.99
C GLY A 2 24.22 17.94 46.57
N ASP A 3 24.46 16.80 45.95
CA ASP A 3 24.54 16.60 44.53
C ASP A 3 23.09 16.53 43.98
N ALA A 4 22.57 17.65 43.54
CA ALA A 4 21.34 17.67 42.74
C ALA A 4 21.70 17.13 41.36
N GLN A 5 21.39 15.84 41.14
CA GLN A 5 21.40 15.22 39.81
C GLN A 5 20.57 16.08 38.87
N ARG A 6 21.26 16.76 37.94
CA ARG A 6 20.59 17.32 36.74
C ARG A 6 20.07 16.15 35.92
N VAL A 7 18.78 15.87 36.08
CA VAL A 7 18.04 15.01 35.12
C VAL A 7 18.15 15.70 33.77
N THR A 8 18.91 15.12 32.87
CA THR A 8 19.10 15.63 31.53
C THR A 8 17.78 15.56 30.76
N GLU A 9 17.54 16.53 29.90
CA GLU A 9 16.32 16.66 29.07
C GLU A 9 16.06 15.41 28.20
N SER A 10 17.12 14.61 27.96
CA SER A 10 17.08 13.32 27.24
C SER A 10 16.27 12.22 27.95
N ASP A 11 16.18 12.24 29.29
CA ASP A 11 15.44 11.20 30.07
C ASP A 11 13.93 11.42 30.09
N ARG A 12 13.45 12.59 29.63
CA ARG A 12 12.03 12.95 29.58
C ARG A 12 11.35 12.69 28.23
N LEU A 13 12.14 12.52 27.16
CA LEU A 13 11.64 12.32 25.79
C LEU A 13 10.81 11.05 25.59
N PRO A 14 11.19 9.87 26.13
CA PRO A 14 10.41 8.66 25.96
C PRO A 14 9.01 8.73 26.56
N ASP A 15 8.84 9.45 27.67
CA ASP A 15 7.56 9.54 28.40
C ASP A 15 6.55 10.47 27.68
N GLU A 16 6.96 11.66 27.26
CA GLU A 16 6.09 12.61 26.53
C GLU A 16 5.69 12.08 25.14
N TRP A 17 6.61 11.40 24.48
CA TRP A 17 6.33 10.73 23.21
C TRP A 17 5.25 9.65 23.33
N GLY A 18 5.39 8.76 24.30
CA GLY A 18 4.38 7.75 24.62
C GLY A 18 3.02 8.36 24.92
N ARG A 19 2.98 9.47 25.67
CA ARG A 19 1.75 10.21 25.98
C ARG A 19 1.09 10.83 24.74
N ILE A 20 1.87 11.32 23.76
CA ILE A 20 1.32 11.82 22.49
C ILE A 20 0.65 10.68 21.71
N LEU A 21 1.30 9.54 21.58
CA LEU A 21 0.73 8.38 20.90
C LEU A 21 -0.50 7.82 21.62
N ASP A 22 -0.50 7.83 22.95
CA ASP A 22 -1.66 7.45 23.76
C ASP A 22 -2.86 8.40 23.58
N LEU A 23 -2.62 9.70 23.47
CA LEU A 23 -3.68 10.67 23.14
C LEU A 23 -4.31 10.36 21.77
N LEU A 24 -3.51 10.10 20.75
CA LEU A 24 -4.00 9.71 19.43
C LEU A 24 -4.80 8.41 19.49
N ARG A 25 -4.31 7.41 20.22
CA ARG A 25 -5.02 6.15 20.41
C ARG A 25 -6.39 6.35 21.05
N ARG A 26 -6.49 7.16 22.11
CA ARG A 26 -7.76 7.47 22.79
C ARG A 26 -8.70 8.29 21.92
N ALA A 27 -8.15 9.25 21.17
CA ALA A 27 -8.97 10.18 20.37
C ALA A 27 -9.48 9.54 19.06
N ARG A 28 -8.76 8.58 18.48
CA ARG A 28 -9.02 8.06 17.12
C ARG A 28 -9.03 6.53 17.03
N GLY A 29 -8.77 5.81 18.11
CA GLY A 29 -8.77 4.34 18.13
C GLY A 29 -7.62 3.72 17.32
N PHE A 30 -6.63 4.51 16.86
CA PHE A 30 -5.51 4.03 16.07
C PHE A 30 -4.24 3.94 16.94
N THR A 31 -3.45 2.87 16.75
CA THR A 31 -2.20 2.67 17.47
C THR A 31 -1.04 2.50 16.49
N PHE A 32 0.08 3.12 16.82
CA PHE A 32 1.31 3.10 16.03
C PHE A 32 2.33 2.06 16.53
N THR A 33 1.90 1.08 17.36
CA THR A 33 2.75 -0.05 17.73
C THR A 33 3.20 -0.79 16.46
N GLY A 34 4.49 -1.03 16.33
CA GLY A 34 5.07 -1.66 15.13
C GLY A 34 5.55 -0.69 14.06
N TYR A 35 5.28 0.62 14.21
CA TYR A 35 5.89 1.62 13.34
C TYR A 35 7.30 1.98 13.80
N LYS A 36 8.20 2.28 12.85
CA LYS A 36 9.54 2.78 13.15
C LYS A 36 9.46 4.13 13.86
N HIS A 37 10.07 4.22 15.05
CA HIS A 37 10.07 5.46 15.85
C HIS A 37 10.49 6.71 15.06
N GLY A 38 11.62 6.66 14.35
CA GLY A 38 12.12 7.81 13.59
C GLY A 38 11.21 8.26 12.42
N VAL A 39 10.26 7.43 11.96
CA VAL A 39 9.24 7.84 10.97
C VAL A 39 8.19 8.69 11.66
N LEU A 40 7.68 8.21 12.79
CA LEU A 40 6.66 8.90 13.58
C LEU A 40 7.22 10.23 14.10
N GLU A 41 8.44 10.23 14.64
CA GLU A 41 9.12 11.41 15.17
C GLU A 41 9.25 12.52 14.12
N ARG A 42 9.68 12.19 12.90
CA ARG A 42 9.76 13.19 11.81
C ARG A 42 8.42 13.82 11.47
N SER A 43 7.35 13.04 11.50
CA SER A 43 6.00 13.54 11.22
C SER A 43 5.49 14.45 12.33
N VAL A 44 5.71 14.09 13.59
CA VAL A 44 5.37 14.93 14.76
C VAL A 44 6.19 16.22 14.76
N SER A 45 7.53 16.12 14.57
CA SER A 45 8.42 17.29 14.52
C SER A 45 8.02 18.26 13.41
N ARG A 46 7.63 17.74 12.24
CA ARG A 46 7.11 18.57 11.13
C ARG A 46 5.82 19.30 11.53
N ARG A 47 4.90 18.63 12.22
CA ARG A 47 3.65 19.23 12.71
C ARG A 47 3.92 20.32 13.74
N MET A 48 4.82 20.04 14.69
CA MET A 48 5.27 21.01 15.69
C MET A 48 5.89 22.26 15.03
N ALA A 49 6.74 22.06 14.02
CA ALA A 49 7.34 23.17 13.28
C ALA A 49 6.30 24.06 12.57
N VAL A 50 5.27 23.46 11.94
CA VAL A 50 4.17 24.21 11.32
C VAL A 50 3.42 25.09 12.34
N LEU A 51 3.36 24.65 13.60
CA LEU A 51 2.70 25.39 14.70
C LEU A 51 3.64 26.32 15.46
N GLY A 52 4.93 26.35 15.15
CA GLY A 52 5.94 27.09 15.90
C GLY A 52 6.20 26.55 17.31
N ILE A 53 5.87 25.27 17.57
CA ILE A 53 6.02 24.62 18.88
C ILE A 53 7.34 23.86 18.91
N THR A 54 8.18 24.08 19.93
CA THR A 54 9.50 23.44 20.09
C THR A 54 9.55 22.38 21.20
N SER A 55 8.50 22.27 22.03
CA SER A 55 8.44 21.35 23.17
C SER A 55 7.36 20.29 22.97
N TYR A 56 7.70 19.01 23.15
CA TYR A 56 6.71 17.91 23.12
C TYR A 56 5.61 18.07 24.18
N THR A 57 5.94 18.59 25.36
CA THR A 57 4.95 18.89 26.41
C THR A 57 3.92 19.92 25.94
N ALA A 58 4.38 21.02 25.32
CA ALA A 58 3.48 22.05 24.77
C ALA A 58 2.65 21.48 23.60
N TYR A 59 3.23 20.64 22.76
CA TYR A 59 2.50 20.00 21.67
C TYR A 59 1.45 19.01 22.17
N ARG A 60 1.76 18.21 23.21
CA ARG A 60 0.77 17.37 23.88
C ARG A 60 -0.41 18.14 24.45
N GLN A 61 -0.14 19.30 25.08
CA GLN A 61 -1.21 20.19 25.57
C GLN A 61 -2.07 20.72 24.41
N ARG A 62 -1.46 21.07 23.29
CA ARG A 62 -2.17 21.49 22.07
C ARG A 62 -3.07 20.37 21.51
N LEU A 63 -2.59 19.12 21.48
CA LEU A 63 -3.38 17.96 21.09
C LEU A 63 -4.56 17.71 22.03
N ALA A 64 -4.35 17.88 23.35
CA ALA A 64 -5.41 17.71 24.35
C ALA A 64 -6.47 18.83 24.31
N ALA A 65 -6.13 20.03 23.82
CA ALA A 65 -7.01 21.16 23.76
C ALA A 65 -8.12 21.09 22.69
N GLY A 66 -8.00 20.17 21.72
CA GLY A 66 -9.03 20.00 20.69
C GLY A 66 -8.76 18.91 19.66
N PRO A 67 -9.84 18.33 19.11
CA PRO A 67 -9.75 17.17 18.21
C PRO A 67 -9.10 17.48 16.85
N GLY A 68 -9.14 18.71 16.37
CA GLY A 68 -8.66 19.09 15.03
C GLY A 68 -7.16 18.86 14.82
N GLU A 69 -6.32 19.10 15.86
CA GLU A 69 -4.89 18.85 15.74
C GLU A 69 -4.58 17.36 15.78
N CYS A 70 -5.34 16.55 16.51
CA CYS A 70 -5.23 15.09 16.47
C CYS A 70 -5.48 14.55 15.06
N ASP A 71 -6.46 15.06 14.33
CA ASP A 71 -6.76 14.68 12.94
C ASP A 71 -5.61 15.05 11.99
N LEU A 72 -5.10 16.27 12.14
CA LEU A 72 -3.98 16.72 11.32
C LEU A 72 -2.70 15.94 11.58
N LEU A 73 -2.44 15.59 12.84
CA LEU A 73 -1.32 14.74 13.19
C LEU A 73 -1.51 13.31 12.66
N LEU A 74 -2.69 12.72 12.82
CA LEU A 74 -2.99 11.38 12.29
C LEU A 74 -2.76 11.31 10.77
N ARG A 75 -3.27 12.29 10.02
CA ARG A 75 -3.04 12.40 8.57
C ARG A 75 -1.56 12.56 8.22
N ALA A 76 -0.78 13.28 9.04
CA ALA A 76 0.66 13.43 8.83
C ALA A 76 1.43 12.14 9.12
N LEU A 77 0.94 11.30 10.04
CA LEU A 77 1.55 10.02 10.42
C LEU A 77 1.22 8.91 9.40
N LEU A 78 0.00 8.88 8.88
CA LEU A 78 -0.47 7.85 7.94
C LEU A 78 0.06 8.04 6.51
N ILE A 79 0.82 9.05 6.21
CA ILE A 79 1.56 9.35 4.96
C ILE A 79 0.89 8.78 3.70
N GLY A 80 -0.31 9.26 3.39
CA GLY A 80 -1.12 8.81 2.25
C GLY A 80 -0.66 9.35 0.87
N THR A 81 0.67 9.53 0.64
CA THR A 81 1.18 10.02 -0.64
C THR A 81 1.20 8.90 -1.68
N THR A 82 0.36 9.02 -2.69
CA THR A 82 0.24 8.08 -3.79
C THR A 82 0.04 8.81 -5.11
N SER A 83 0.20 8.12 -6.22
CA SER A 83 -0.09 8.63 -7.57
C SER A 83 -0.44 7.50 -8.52
N PHE A 84 -1.17 7.82 -9.58
CA PHE A 84 -1.41 6.87 -10.65
C PHE A 84 -0.10 6.38 -11.27
N PHE A 85 0.03 5.07 -11.47
CA PHE A 85 1.19 4.40 -12.09
C PHE A 85 2.55 4.81 -11.48
N ARG A 86 2.59 5.03 -10.16
CA ARG A 86 3.83 5.38 -9.43
C ARG A 86 4.95 4.38 -9.73
N ASP A 87 6.15 4.87 -10.13
CA ASP A 87 7.27 4.08 -10.65
C ASP A 87 6.92 3.36 -11.98
N PRO A 88 6.81 4.07 -13.11
CA PRO A 88 6.24 3.56 -14.37
C PRO A 88 6.86 2.25 -14.87
N SER A 89 8.18 2.05 -14.68
CA SER A 89 8.87 0.82 -15.11
C SER A 89 8.33 -0.44 -14.42
N ALA A 90 7.88 -0.32 -13.17
CA ALA A 90 7.31 -1.44 -12.43
C ALA A 90 5.91 -1.79 -12.95
N TRP A 91 5.11 -0.79 -13.30
CA TRP A 91 3.80 -0.99 -13.95
C TRP A 91 3.92 -1.55 -15.34
N ASP A 92 4.94 -1.13 -16.11
CA ASP A 92 5.26 -1.72 -17.41
C ASP A 92 5.60 -3.21 -17.31
N TYR A 93 6.31 -3.62 -16.27
CA TYR A 93 6.58 -5.03 -16.02
C TYR A 93 5.29 -5.80 -15.72
N LEU A 94 4.45 -5.31 -14.80
CA LEU A 94 3.15 -5.92 -14.53
C LEU A 94 2.32 -6.10 -15.79
N ARG A 95 2.25 -5.06 -16.63
CA ARG A 95 1.50 -5.04 -17.88
C ARG A 95 1.97 -6.10 -18.87
N ARG A 96 3.29 -6.32 -18.99
CA ARG A 96 3.86 -7.20 -20.01
C ARG A 96 3.94 -8.65 -19.58
N GLU A 97 4.15 -8.89 -18.30
CA GLU A 97 4.49 -10.22 -17.81
C GLU A 97 3.44 -10.78 -16.83
N VAL A 98 3.09 -10.02 -15.78
CA VAL A 98 2.26 -10.55 -14.68
C VAL A 98 0.79 -10.62 -15.06
N VAL A 99 0.23 -9.54 -15.60
CA VAL A 99 -1.21 -9.50 -15.94
C VAL A 99 -1.56 -10.48 -17.05
N PRO A 100 -0.79 -10.60 -18.16
CA PRO A 100 -1.05 -11.63 -19.17
C PRO A 100 -1.00 -13.05 -18.60
N GLU A 101 -0.02 -13.37 -17.76
CA GLU A 101 0.09 -14.68 -17.12
C GLU A 101 -1.13 -14.99 -16.25
N LEU A 102 -1.60 -14.04 -15.44
CA LEU A 102 -2.79 -14.19 -14.61
C LEU A 102 -4.06 -14.42 -15.44
N LEU A 103 -4.17 -13.75 -16.59
CA LEU A 103 -5.29 -13.93 -17.52
C LEU A 103 -5.24 -15.27 -18.25
N GLU A 104 -4.05 -15.73 -18.64
CA GLU A 104 -3.84 -17.04 -19.28
C GLU A 104 -4.10 -18.21 -18.31
N GLU A 105 -3.73 -18.05 -17.02
CA GLU A 105 -3.97 -19.04 -15.97
C GLU A 105 -5.41 -19.01 -15.42
N SER A 106 -6.21 -18.03 -15.83
CA SER A 106 -7.59 -17.91 -15.32
C SER A 106 -8.46 -19.05 -15.85
N VAL A 107 -9.21 -19.67 -14.94
CA VAL A 107 -10.17 -20.72 -15.28
C VAL A 107 -11.53 -20.08 -15.49
N PRO A 108 -12.28 -20.43 -16.55
CA PRO A 108 -13.63 -19.90 -16.76
C PRO A 108 -14.53 -20.04 -15.51
N GLY A 109 -15.18 -18.95 -15.13
CA GLY A 109 -16.03 -18.89 -13.93
C GLY A 109 -15.28 -18.64 -12.61
N ARG A 110 -13.95 -18.51 -12.64
CA ARG A 110 -13.15 -18.09 -11.48
C ARG A 110 -12.71 -16.63 -11.63
N GLU A 111 -13.05 -15.81 -10.64
CA GLU A 111 -12.64 -14.41 -10.56
C GLU A 111 -11.14 -14.29 -10.19
N ILE A 112 -10.40 -13.48 -10.93
CA ILE A 112 -9.03 -13.07 -10.55
C ILE A 112 -9.15 -12.07 -9.39
N ARG A 113 -8.53 -12.40 -8.28
CA ARG A 113 -8.58 -11.61 -7.05
C ARG A 113 -7.28 -10.84 -6.87
N VAL A 114 -7.38 -9.53 -6.90
CA VAL A 114 -6.24 -8.61 -6.70
C VAL A 114 -6.43 -7.89 -5.38
N TRP A 115 -5.37 -7.78 -4.57
CA TRP A 115 -5.42 -7.03 -3.32
C TRP A 115 -4.37 -5.90 -3.34
N SER A 116 -4.83 -4.63 -3.30
CA SER A 116 -3.99 -3.46 -3.04
C SER A 116 -4.06 -3.14 -1.54
N ALA A 117 -3.01 -3.46 -0.81
CA ALA A 117 -2.88 -3.33 0.64
C ALA A 117 -2.14 -2.02 0.98
N GLY A 118 -2.77 -1.11 1.71
CA GLY A 118 -2.29 0.27 1.91
C GLY A 118 -2.57 1.15 0.68
N CYS A 119 -3.78 1.09 0.16
CA CYS A 119 -4.17 1.74 -1.10
C CYS A 119 -4.28 3.27 -1.03
N ALA A 120 -4.19 3.86 0.15
CA ALA A 120 -4.36 5.29 0.41
C ALA A 120 -5.63 5.84 -0.28
N ARG A 121 -5.51 6.86 -1.15
CA ARG A 121 -6.63 7.48 -1.85
C ARG A 121 -7.08 6.75 -3.12
N GLY A 122 -6.55 5.54 -3.38
CA GLY A 122 -7.04 4.63 -4.39
C GLY A 122 -6.37 4.74 -5.77
N GLU A 123 -5.39 5.63 -5.98
CA GLU A 123 -4.72 5.78 -7.28
C GLU A 123 -4.03 4.47 -7.71
N GLU A 124 -3.45 3.70 -6.77
CA GLU A 124 -2.86 2.39 -7.05
C GLU A 124 -3.92 1.36 -7.46
N ALA A 125 -5.03 1.28 -6.72
CA ALA A 125 -6.11 0.36 -7.02
C ALA A 125 -6.74 0.62 -8.38
N TYR A 126 -6.94 1.88 -8.75
CA TYR A 126 -7.44 2.23 -10.08
C TYR A 126 -6.39 2.07 -11.18
N SER A 127 -5.10 2.22 -10.87
CA SER A 127 -4.04 1.86 -11.83
C SER A 127 -4.05 0.37 -12.16
N LEU A 128 -4.29 -0.50 -11.16
CA LEU A 128 -4.51 -1.94 -11.36
C LEU A 128 -5.74 -2.18 -12.23
N ALA A 129 -6.87 -1.54 -11.91
CA ALA A 129 -8.10 -1.69 -12.69
C ALA A 129 -7.90 -1.31 -14.16
N ILE A 130 -7.23 -0.19 -14.44
CA ILE A 130 -6.90 0.24 -15.80
C ILE A 130 -5.98 -0.77 -16.48
N LEU A 131 -4.99 -1.29 -15.77
CA LEU A 131 -4.05 -2.26 -16.31
C LEU A 131 -4.74 -3.55 -16.79
N PHE A 132 -5.63 -4.10 -15.99
CA PHE A 132 -6.44 -5.26 -16.36
C PHE A 132 -7.44 -4.94 -17.48
N ALA A 133 -8.08 -3.77 -17.47
CA ALA A 133 -8.99 -3.35 -18.54
C ALA A 133 -8.29 -3.24 -19.89
N GLU A 134 -7.08 -2.69 -19.93
CA GLU A 134 -6.24 -2.63 -21.13
C GLU A 134 -5.88 -4.03 -21.64
N ALA A 135 -5.52 -4.95 -20.74
CA ALA A 135 -5.13 -6.31 -21.11
C ALA A 135 -6.33 -7.14 -21.63
N ILE A 136 -7.52 -6.97 -21.04
CA ILE A 136 -8.75 -7.65 -21.46
C ILE A 136 -9.30 -7.06 -22.77
N GLY A 137 -9.06 -5.77 -23.04
CA GLY A 137 -9.47 -5.09 -24.26
C GLY A 137 -10.98 -4.83 -24.38
N ARG A 138 -11.75 -4.91 -23.28
CA ARG A 138 -13.20 -4.69 -23.25
C ARG A 138 -13.61 -3.32 -22.68
N GLY A 139 -12.69 -2.35 -22.67
CA GLY A 139 -12.94 -1.02 -22.10
C GLY A 139 -13.02 -1.06 -20.55
N PRO A 140 -13.79 -0.16 -19.92
CA PRO A 140 -13.78 0.02 -18.45
C PRO A 140 -14.54 -1.07 -17.66
N VAL A 141 -14.85 -2.21 -18.24
CA VAL A 141 -15.57 -3.32 -17.57
C VAL A 141 -14.64 -4.49 -17.32
N LEU A 142 -14.63 -4.99 -16.10
CA LEU A 142 -13.78 -6.11 -15.64
C LEU A 142 -14.68 -7.23 -15.09
N PRO A 143 -15.28 -8.08 -15.94
CA PRO A 143 -16.26 -9.06 -15.50
C PRO A 143 -15.65 -10.14 -14.58
N ASP A 144 -14.42 -10.53 -14.82
CA ASP A 144 -13.74 -11.64 -14.15
C ASP A 144 -12.58 -11.20 -13.26
N VAL A 145 -12.52 -9.91 -12.88
CA VAL A 145 -11.47 -9.35 -12.01
C VAL A 145 -12.08 -8.54 -10.87
N ARG A 146 -11.69 -8.86 -9.65
CA ARG A 146 -12.08 -8.12 -8.45
C ARG A 146 -10.85 -7.56 -7.75
N ILE A 147 -10.84 -6.26 -7.54
CA ILE A 147 -9.76 -5.58 -6.83
C ILE A 147 -10.24 -5.19 -5.44
N PHE A 148 -9.66 -5.79 -4.43
CA PHE A 148 -9.83 -5.39 -3.04
C PHE A 148 -8.77 -4.35 -2.72
N ALA A 149 -9.18 -3.16 -2.31
CA ALA A 149 -8.30 -2.06 -1.99
C ALA A 149 -8.52 -1.64 -0.55
N THR A 150 -7.51 -1.78 0.27
CA THR A 150 -7.66 -1.58 1.72
C THR A 150 -6.67 -0.60 2.29
N ASP A 151 -7.12 0.17 3.27
CA ASP A 151 -6.28 1.10 4.02
C ASP A 151 -6.84 1.26 5.44
N VAL A 152 -6.03 1.76 6.36
CA VAL A 152 -6.46 2.09 7.72
C VAL A 152 -7.09 3.48 7.82
N ASP A 153 -6.79 4.37 6.86
CA ASP A 153 -7.26 5.76 6.82
C ASP A 153 -8.67 5.88 6.21
N PRO A 154 -9.71 6.17 7.02
CA PRO A 154 -11.08 6.29 6.52
C PRO A 154 -11.27 7.50 5.60
N ASP A 155 -10.51 8.60 5.78
CA ASP A 155 -10.59 9.79 4.95
C ASP A 155 -10.00 9.52 3.56
N ALA A 156 -8.87 8.82 3.51
CA ALA A 156 -8.28 8.36 2.25
C ALA A 156 -9.24 7.43 1.49
N LEU A 157 -9.85 6.48 2.18
CA LEU A 157 -10.84 5.57 1.61
C LEU A 157 -12.11 6.30 1.12
N HIS A 158 -12.51 7.40 1.78
CA HIS A 158 -13.62 8.22 1.30
C HIS A 158 -13.31 8.84 -0.07
N VAL A 159 -12.11 9.40 -0.24
CA VAL A 159 -11.63 9.92 -1.53
C VAL A 159 -11.58 8.79 -2.57
N ALA A 160 -11.01 7.65 -2.22
CA ALA A 160 -10.90 6.49 -3.09
C ALA A 160 -12.27 6.01 -3.62
N ARG A 161 -13.27 5.88 -2.73
CA ARG A 161 -14.64 5.50 -3.12
C ARG A 161 -15.31 6.51 -4.02
N SER A 162 -15.06 7.80 -3.82
CA SER A 162 -15.60 8.84 -4.69
C SER A 162 -15.08 8.70 -6.12
N GLY A 163 -13.84 8.22 -6.28
CA GLY A 163 -13.13 8.11 -7.55
C GLY A 163 -12.95 9.46 -8.24
N LEU A 164 -12.90 10.55 -7.47
CA LEU A 164 -12.81 11.93 -7.96
C LEU A 164 -11.44 12.50 -7.60
N TYR A 165 -10.67 12.90 -8.61
CA TYR A 165 -9.30 13.34 -8.45
C TYR A 165 -9.07 14.71 -9.08
N PRO A 166 -8.30 15.62 -8.46
CA PRO A 166 -7.96 16.90 -9.07
C PRO A 166 -7.07 16.69 -10.30
N ASP A 167 -7.09 17.63 -11.24
CA ASP A 167 -6.31 17.57 -12.48
C ASP A 167 -4.84 17.22 -12.24
N LYS A 168 -4.20 17.85 -11.27
CA LYS A 168 -2.80 17.58 -10.89
C LYS A 168 -2.50 16.10 -10.53
N ALA A 169 -3.48 15.35 -10.06
CA ALA A 169 -3.28 13.93 -9.70
C ALA A 169 -3.24 13.04 -10.94
N VAL A 170 -3.89 13.45 -12.01
CA VAL A 170 -4.00 12.67 -13.26
C VAL A 170 -3.07 13.15 -14.36
N THR A 171 -2.38 14.30 -14.18
CA THR A 171 -1.48 14.90 -15.17
C THR A 171 -0.34 13.95 -15.59
N ALA A 172 0.15 13.12 -14.68
CA ALA A 172 1.20 12.15 -14.95
C ALA A 172 0.73 10.91 -15.73
N MET A 173 -0.59 10.73 -15.89
CA MET A 173 -1.15 9.63 -16.68
C MET A 173 -0.98 9.90 -18.17
N PRO A 174 -0.71 8.85 -18.99
CA PRO A 174 -0.84 8.98 -20.44
C PRO A 174 -2.23 9.49 -20.84
N SER A 175 -2.30 10.51 -21.69
CA SER A 175 -3.57 11.15 -22.10
C SER A 175 -4.59 10.13 -22.62
N ARG A 176 -4.14 9.15 -23.42
CA ARG A 176 -5.00 8.06 -23.90
C ARG A 176 -5.70 7.30 -22.76
N LEU A 177 -4.99 6.94 -21.70
CA LEU A 177 -5.59 6.24 -20.56
C LEU A 177 -6.52 7.14 -19.79
N ARG A 178 -6.14 8.40 -19.56
CA ARG A 178 -7.01 9.38 -18.90
C ARG A 178 -8.33 9.52 -19.65
N ASP A 179 -8.28 9.78 -20.95
CA ASP A 179 -9.46 10.03 -21.78
C ASP A 179 -10.36 8.77 -21.94
N THR A 180 -9.74 7.57 -21.91
CA THR A 180 -10.48 6.29 -21.97
C THR A 180 -11.17 5.96 -20.66
N TYR A 181 -10.51 6.15 -19.51
CA TYR A 181 -10.95 5.59 -18.22
C TYR A 181 -11.47 6.63 -17.22
N LEU A 182 -11.29 7.92 -17.48
CA LEU A 182 -11.78 9.00 -16.66
C LEU A 182 -12.75 9.89 -17.45
N THR A 183 -13.58 10.61 -16.71
CA THR A 183 -14.51 11.62 -17.27
C THR A 183 -14.23 12.95 -16.60
N PRO A 184 -14.01 14.04 -17.35
CA PRO A 184 -13.86 15.38 -16.78
C PRO A 184 -15.11 15.80 -15.99
N GLN A 185 -14.90 16.43 -14.82
CA GLN A 185 -15.96 16.96 -13.98
C GLN A 185 -15.48 18.28 -13.31
N GLY A 186 -15.74 19.41 -13.96
CA GLY A 186 -15.18 20.71 -13.55
C GLY A 186 -13.66 20.71 -13.66
N ASP A 187 -12.99 21.04 -12.55
CA ASP A 187 -11.52 21.03 -12.39
C ASP A 187 -10.96 19.66 -11.93
N GLN A 188 -11.79 18.63 -12.00
CA GLN A 188 -11.47 17.28 -11.52
C GLN A 188 -11.77 16.23 -12.59
N TYR A 189 -11.32 15.00 -12.33
CA TYR A 189 -11.59 13.83 -13.17
C TYR A 189 -12.21 12.73 -12.32
N ARG A 190 -13.28 12.13 -12.83
CA ARG A 190 -13.94 10.98 -12.22
C ARG A 190 -13.57 9.68 -12.92
N ILE A 191 -13.18 8.68 -12.18
CA ILE A 191 -13.03 7.30 -12.71
C ILE A 191 -14.39 6.81 -13.23
N ARG A 192 -14.43 6.23 -14.41
CA ARG A 192 -15.66 5.70 -15.03
C ARG A 192 -16.27 4.59 -14.18
N SER A 193 -17.60 4.52 -14.15
CA SER A 193 -18.36 3.61 -13.28
C SER A 193 -17.98 2.15 -13.44
N GLY A 194 -17.74 1.69 -14.67
CA GLY A 194 -17.33 0.31 -14.94
C GLY A 194 -16.07 -0.12 -14.18
N LEU A 195 -15.03 0.74 -14.14
CA LEU A 195 -13.84 0.46 -13.32
C LEU A 195 -14.13 0.57 -11.83
N ARG A 196 -14.93 1.54 -11.40
CA ARG A 196 -15.27 1.69 -9.98
C ARG A 196 -16.00 0.47 -9.42
N CYS A 197 -16.85 -0.16 -10.19
CA CYS A 197 -17.58 -1.38 -9.78
C CYS A 197 -16.67 -2.59 -9.58
N SER A 198 -15.48 -2.62 -10.21
CA SER A 198 -14.52 -3.72 -10.03
C SER A 198 -13.61 -3.55 -8.82
N VAL A 199 -13.62 -2.37 -8.16
CA VAL A 199 -12.78 -2.08 -6.99
C VAL A 199 -13.63 -1.99 -5.74
N VAL A 200 -13.33 -2.81 -4.74
CA VAL A 200 -13.98 -2.83 -3.43
C VAL A 200 -13.06 -2.19 -2.41
N PHE A 201 -13.45 -1.03 -1.88
CA PHE A 201 -12.68 -0.32 -0.86
C PHE A 201 -13.14 -0.68 0.55
N GLY A 202 -12.23 -1.15 1.39
CA GLY A 202 -12.48 -1.55 2.77
C GLY A 202 -11.45 -1.00 3.76
N ARG A 203 -11.88 -0.73 5.01
CA ARG A 203 -10.93 -0.48 6.09
C ARG A 203 -10.31 -1.82 6.50
N HIS A 204 -9.00 -1.86 6.58
CA HIS A 204 -8.25 -3.05 6.99
C HIS A 204 -6.87 -2.65 7.48
N ASP A 205 -6.51 -3.12 8.66
CA ASP A 205 -5.17 -2.98 9.24
C ASP A 205 -4.36 -4.25 8.94
N ILE A 206 -3.42 -4.14 8.00
CA ILE A 206 -2.58 -5.27 7.57
C ILE A 206 -1.73 -5.87 8.68
N MET A 207 -1.56 -5.17 9.81
CA MET A 207 -0.80 -5.66 10.97
C MET A 207 -1.66 -6.49 11.94
N ARG A 208 -3.01 -6.36 11.89
CA ARG A 208 -3.90 -6.85 12.94
C ARG A 208 -5.09 -7.65 12.45
N ASP A 209 -5.66 -7.21 11.32
CA ASP A 209 -6.86 -7.84 10.79
C ASP A 209 -6.50 -9.14 10.05
N VAL A 210 -7.45 -10.06 9.99
CA VAL A 210 -7.27 -11.32 9.26
C VAL A 210 -7.06 -11.03 7.78
N PRO A 211 -5.98 -11.53 7.15
CA PRO A 211 -5.72 -11.29 5.74
C PRO A 211 -6.82 -11.81 4.83
N LEU A 212 -7.02 -11.16 3.69
CA LEU A 212 -7.85 -11.70 2.62
C LEU A 212 -7.25 -13.02 2.13
N SER A 213 -8.07 -13.92 1.62
CA SER A 213 -7.61 -15.23 1.13
C SER A 213 -7.87 -15.43 -0.36
N GLY A 214 -7.11 -16.34 -0.97
CA GLY A 214 -7.27 -16.71 -2.38
C GLY A 214 -6.90 -15.59 -3.35
N VAL A 215 -5.93 -14.76 -3.00
CA VAL A 215 -5.46 -13.63 -3.79
C VAL A 215 -4.48 -14.12 -4.87
N ASP A 216 -4.67 -13.69 -6.11
CA ASP A 216 -3.79 -14.00 -7.25
C ASP A 216 -2.64 -13.00 -7.37
N LEU A 217 -2.91 -11.71 -7.11
CA LEU A 217 -1.92 -10.63 -7.09
C LEU A 217 -2.13 -9.77 -5.83
N LEU A 218 -1.13 -9.73 -4.97
CA LEU A 218 -1.06 -8.84 -3.82
C LEU A 218 -0.07 -7.71 -4.10
N VAL A 219 -0.55 -6.48 -3.97
CA VAL A 219 0.24 -5.26 -4.15
C VAL A 219 0.31 -4.55 -2.80
N CYS A 220 1.51 -4.36 -2.27
CA CYS A 220 1.75 -3.58 -1.06
C CYS A 220 3.00 -2.72 -1.27
N ARG A 221 2.79 -1.50 -1.73
CA ARG A 221 3.90 -0.63 -2.14
C ARG A 221 3.99 0.61 -1.27
N ASN A 222 5.24 0.90 -0.86
CA ASN A 222 5.56 2.07 -0.05
C ASN A 222 4.83 2.11 1.31
N THR A 223 4.54 0.95 1.88
CA THR A 223 3.83 0.78 3.15
C THR A 223 4.71 0.06 4.17
N LEU A 224 5.33 -1.07 3.83
CA LEU A 224 6.15 -1.86 4.74
C LEU A 224 7.37 -1.09 5.26
N MET A 225 7.87 -0.14 4.50
CA MET A 225 9.02 0.68 4.88
C MET A 225 8.80 1.48 6.18
N TYR A 226 7.56 1.70 6.58
CA TYR A 226 7.20 2.41 7.82
C TYR A 226 7.21 1.54 9.06
N PHE A 227 7.17 0.22 8.91
CA PHE A 227 7.10 -0.73 10.01
C PHE A 227 8.49 -1.18 10.46
N ASP A 228 8.61 -1.52 11.74
CA ASP A 228 9.79 -2.20 12.27
C ASP A 228 9.92 -3.63 11.69
N THR A 229 11.06 -4.23 11.92
CA THR A 229 11.45 -5.52 11.34
C THR A 229 10.51 -6.67 11.76
N THR A 230 10.11 -6.69 13.03
CA THR A 230 9.22 -7.71 13.59
C THR A 230 7.83 -7.61 12.97
N THR A 231 7.31 -6.39 12.87
CA THR A 231 6.00 -6.11 12.26
C THR A 231 6.00 -6.45 10.77
N GLN A 232 7.09 -6.12 10.04
CA GLN A 232 7.22 -6.51 8.63
C GLN A 232 7.15 -8.03 8.47
N ALA A 233 7.79 -8.81 9.33
CA ALA A 233 7.74 -10.26 9.30
C ALA A 233 6.30 -10.77 9.46
N GLY A 234 5.58 -10.30 10.47
CA GLY A 234 4.18 -10.69 10.69
C GLY A 234 3.26 -10.32 9.52
N VAL A 235 3.45 -9.15 8.91
CA VAL A 235 2.69 -8.75 7.70
C VAL A 235 3.00 -9.66 6.52
N LEU A 236 4.27 -10.04 6.31
CA LEU A 236 4.66 -10.95 5.23
C LEU A 236 4.11 -12.37 5.44
N ASP A 237 4.02 -12.85 6.68
CA ASP A 237 3.32 -14.10 7.01
C ASP A 237 1.83 -14.00 6.66
N GLY A 238 1.20 -12.88 6.95
CA GLY A 238 -0.17 -12.59 6.50
C GLY A 238 -0.32 -12.60 4.98
N PHE A 239 0.64 -12.04 4.25
CA PHE A 239 0.63 -12.06 2.78
C PHE A 239 0.85 -13.46 2.20
N ARG A 240 1.68 -14.28 2.85
CA ARG A 240 1.80 -15.69 2.52
C ARG A 240 0.45 -16.41 2.63
N PHE A 241 -0.28 -16.17 3.71
CA PHE A 241 -1.62 -16.75 3.88
C PHE A 241 -2.62 -16.23 2.85
N ALA A 242 -2.58 -14.94 2.52
CA ALA A 242 -3.49 -14.31 1.59
C ALA A 242 -3.35 -14.83 0.16
N LEU A 243 -2.11 -14.93 -0.33
CA LEU A 243 -1.82 -15.34 -1.69
C LEU A 243 -2.06 -16.82 -1.90
N ARG A 244 -2.59 -17.21 -3.05
CA ARG A 244 -2.59 -18.60 -3.50
C ARG A 244 -1.17 -19.09 -3.83
N GLY A 245 -0.95 -20.40 -3.84
CA GLY A 245 0.28 -20.97 -4.39
C GLY A 245 0.46 -20.56 -5.86
N GLY A 246 1.63 -20.04 -6.21
CA GLY A 246 1.89 -19.45 -7.52
C GLY A 246 1.47 -17.98 -7.68
N GLY A 247 0.74 -17.40 -6.74
CA GLY A 247 0.34 -15.98 -6.79
C GLY A 247 1.50 -14.99 -6.68
N PHE A 248 1.28 -13.76 -7.10
CA PHE A 248 2.30 -12.73 -7.17
C PHE A 248 2.22 -11.74 -6.02
N LEU A 249 3.38 -11.38 -5.47
CA LEU A 249 3.58 -10.28 -4.53
C LEU A 249 4.35 -9.16 -5.22
N PHE A 250 3.78 -7.94 -5.23
CA PHE A 250 4.40 -6.75 -5.79
C PHE A 250 4.63 -5.71 -4.71
N LEU A 251 5.90 -5.38 -4.45
CA LEU A 251 6.35 -4.43 -3.42
C LEU A 251 6.86 -3.13 -4.03
N GLY A 252 7.02 -2.10 -3.20
CA GLY A 252 7.65 -0.84 -3.59
C GLY A 252 9.18 -0.95 -3.69
N ARG A 253 9.82 -0.03 -4.43
CA ARG A 253 11.27 -0.06 -4.72
C ARG A 253 12.16 -0.09 -3.48
N ALA A 254 11.74 0.58 -2.40
CA ALA A 254 12.49 0.64 -1.14
C ALA A 254 12.25 -0.58 -0.23
N GLU A 255 11.36 -1.48 -0.61
CA GLU A 255 10.95 -2.64 0.18
C GLU A 255 11.66 -3.90 -0.31
N THR A 256 11.97 -4.81 0.60
CA THR A 256 12.72 -6.02 0.28
C THR A 256 12.31 -7.17 1.18
N LEU A 257 12.35 -8.38 0.64
CA LEU A 257 12.17 -9.64 1.37
C LEU A 257 13.49 -10.24 1.86
N ALA A 258 14.63 -9.53 1.73
CA ALA A 258 15.96 -10.07 1.97
C ALA A 258 16.15 -10.74 3.35
N ILE A 259 15.36 -10.38 4.33
CA ILE A 259 15.46 -10.88 5.71
C ILE A 259 14.43 -11.97 6.02
N TYR A 260 13.30 -12.08 5.28
CA TYR A 260 12.11 -12.79 5.74
C TYR A 260 11.48 -13.80 4.79
N GLY A 261 11.96 -14.03 3.60
CA GLY A 261 11.07 -14.69 2.65
C GLY A 261 11.67 -15.62 1.63
N HIS A 262 12.94 -16.02 1.77
CA HIS A 262 13.59 -16.84 0.75
C HIS A 262 12.91 -18.19 0.54
N ASP A 263 12.30 -18.76 1.57
CA ASP A 263 11.64 -20.07 1.51
C ASP A 263 10.17 -20.00 1.07
N THR A 264 9.59 -18.82 1.04
CA THR A 264 8.16 -18.62 0.75
C THR A 264 7.94 -17.87 -0.55
N PHE A 265 8.78 -16.85 -0.81
CA PHE A 265 8.68 -15.99 -1.97
C PHE A 265 9.97 -16.05 -2.80
N VAL A 266 9.84 -16.41 -4.07
CA VAL A 266 10.96 -16.36 -5.00
C VAL A 266 10.88 -15.09 -5.86
N PRO A 267 11.99 -14.40 -6.09
CA PRO A 267 11.99 -13.22 -6.94
C PRO A 267 11.77 -13.61 -8.40
N VAL A 268 10.74 -13.01 -9.01
CA VAL A 268 10.48 -13.09 -10.46
C VAL A 268 11.22 -11.96 -11.18
N GLU A 269 11.12 -10.73 -10.64
CA GLU A 269 11.88 -9.58 -11.12
C GLU A 269 12.37 -8.73 -9.92
N ARG A 270 13.67 -8.84 -9.63
CA ARG A 270 14.27 -8.21 -8.44
C ARG A 270 14.26 -6.68 -8.50
N ARG A 271 14.49 -6.10 -9.70
CA ARG A 271 14.54 -4.64 -9.86
C ARG A 271 13.17 -4.00 -9.65
N GLN A 272 12.11 -4.69 -10.07
CA GLN A 272 10.73 -4.21 -9.94
C GLN A 272 10.04 -4.71 -8.66
N ARG A 273 10.74 -5.51 -7.83
CA ARG A 273 10.22 -6.06 -6.57
C ARG A 273 8.98 -6.93 -6.75
N VAL A 274 8.96 -7.73 -7.80
CA VAL A 274 7.94 -8.73 -8.05
C VAL A 274 8.44 -10.11 -7.62
N TYR A 275 7.63 -10.79 -6.84
CA TYR A 275 7.91 -12.10 -6.26
C TYR A 275 6.76 -13.04 -6.54
N ARG A 276 7.02 -14.34 -6.50
CA ARG A 276 6.01 -15.40 -6.59
C ARG A 276 5.97 -16.18 -5.29
N ARG A 277 4.77 -16.42 -4.77
CA ARG A 277 4.60 -17.34 -3.65
C ARG A 277 4.81 -18.77 -4.10
N LEU A 278 5.67 -19.51 -3.40
CA LEU A 278 5.83 -20.94 -3.65
C LEU A 278 4.57 -21.69 -3.23
N PRO A 279 4.18 -22.77 -3.96
CA PRO A 279 3.11 -23.68 -3.52
C PRO A 279 3.44 -24.32 -2.16
N ASP A 280 2.41 -24.63 -1.36
CA ASP A 280 2.57 -25.42 -0.16
C ASP A 280 2.73 -26.89 -0.56
N GLY A 281 3.88 -27.51 -0.28
CA GLY A 281 4.10 -28.95 -0.50
C GLY A 281 5.36 -29.30 -1.33
N PRO A 282 5.72 -30.58 -1.50
CA PRO A 282 6.99 -31.06 -2.05
C PRO A 282 7.21 -30.85 -3.56
N ALA A 283 6.38 -30.11 -4.26
CA ALA A 283 6.46 -29.88 -5.71
C ALA A 283 7.26 -28.64 -6.11
N ALA A 284 8.35 -28.31 -5.42
CA ALA A 284 9.23 -27.18 -5.77
C ALA A 284 10.34 -27.52 -6.74
N THR A 285 10.18 -28.54 -7.60
CA THR A 285 11.12 -28.86 -8.69
C THR A 285 10.48 -28.54 -10.03
N GLU A 286 11.06 -27.54 -10.70
CA GLU A 286 10.84 -27.06 -12.07
C GLU A 286 10.06 -25.75 -12.24
N HIS A 287 10.63 -24.65 -11.73
CA HIS A 287 10.29 -23.32 -12.21
C HIS A 287 11.45 -22.75 -13.05
N ARG A 288 11.45 -23.04 -14.36
CA ARG A 288 12.30 -22.33 -15.33
C ARG A 288 11.76 -20.92 -15.51
N PRO A 289 12.58 -19.86 -15.38
CA PRO A 289 12.14 -18.49 -15.62
C PRO A 289 11.63 -18.35 -17.06
N ALA A 290 10.52 -17.63 -17.23
CA ALA A 290 9.82 -17.41 -18.51
C ALA A 290 10.73 -16.87 -19.64
N ALA A 291 11.83 -16.21 -19.31
CA ALA A 291 12.82 -15.73 -20.27
C ALA A 291 13.50 -16.85 -21.11
N ALA A 292 13.45 -18.12 -20.65
CA ALA A 292 14.05 -19.25 -21.39
C ALA A 292 13.11 -19.84 -22.46
N ARG A 293 11.80 -19.56 -22.38
CA ARG A 293 10.82 -20.15 -23.35
C ARG A 293 10.76 -19.45 -24.71
N ARG A 294 11.35 -18.25 -24.86
CA ARG A 294 11.32 -17.51 -26.14
C ARG A 294 12.42 -17.90 -27.16
N ARG A 295 13.42 -18.71 -26.78
CA ARG A 295 14.51 -19.09 -27.72
C ARG A 295 14.27 -20.36 -28.54
N ASP A 296 13.26 -21.18 -28.21
CA ASP A 296 13.04 -22.49 -28.89
C ASP A 296 11.97 -22.44 -30.01
N ARG A 297 11.37 -21.28 -30.34
CA ARG A 297 10.40 -21.18 -31.45
C ARG A 297 10.93 -20.55 -32.75
N ARG A 298 12.25 -20.54 -32.94
CA ARG A 298 12.86 -20.22 -34.24
C ARG A 298 13.92 -21.25 -34.59
N ARG A 299 13.48 -22.40 -35.08
CA ARG A 299 14.16 -23.23 -36.08
C ARG A 299 13.10 -23.91 -36.95
#